data_87b4fbd45f7bc67609054c9fc7f0c1a2
#
_entry.id   87b4fbd45f7bc67609054c9fc7f0c1a2
#
_cell.length_a   1.000
_cell.length_b   1.000
_cell.length_c   1.000
_cell.angle_alpha   90.00
_cell.angle_beta   90.00
_cell.angle_gamma   90.00
#
_symmetry.space_group_name_H-M   'P 1'
#
loop_
_entity.id
_entity.type
_entity.pdbx_description
1 polymer ?
#
loop_
_entity_poly.entity_id
_entity_poly.type
_entity_poly.pdbx_seq_one_letter_code
_entity_poly.pdbx_strand_id
1 'polypeptide(L)'
;MTNRVLVAMSGGVDSSVAAALLVEAGYEVIGATMKLFCYGDSVPDRPCCSLDSIQDAAQVAHRIGIPHYTLNFESRFRRDVIDNFVDEYARGRTPIPCVRCNSFTKFHDLLQHADALDCGYIATGHYAIAREGDLYRGRDRGKDQTYFLWGIDRSVVSRMLTPVGPLTKAETRSVARRFGLATAEKKESVEICFVPDGDYVGVLERHLPEGSPALAPGPLVTTSGEVLGEHQGYARFTIGQRRGLPGGSAEPMFVVGIEPAQRRGVVGAADALRGHRVXXXXAWSWKRSTGWPNRSSRVTRARCRCVIAPRPCRRA
;
A
#
# COMPACT_ATOMS: atom_id res chain seq x y z
N MET A 1 3.89 28.70 -11.01
CA MET A 1 3.01 27.54 -11.16
C MET A 1 1.57 28.01 -10.96
N THR A 2 0.62 27.44 -11.71
CA THR A 2 -0.79 27.76 -11.53
C THR A 2 -1.27 27.34 -10.14
N ASN A 3 -2.29 28.01 -9.60
CA ASN A 3 -2.91 27.66 -8.32
C ASN A 3 -3.93 26.52 -8.48
N ARG A 4 -3.81 25.75 -9.57
CA ARG A 4 -4.70 24.64 -9.88
C ARG A 4 -4.11 23.32 -9.36
N VAL A 5 -4.95 22.46 -8.77
CA VAL A 5 -4.51 21.20 -8.16
C VAL A 5 -5.41 20.03 -8.56
N LEU A 6 -4.81 18.92 -8.98
CA LEU A 6 -5.51 17.67 -9.28
C LEU A 6 -5.47 16.78 -8.03
N VAL A 7 -6.62 16.53 -7.42
CA VAL A 7 -6.73 15.77 -6.16
C VAL A 7 -7.14 14.33 -6.44
N ALA A 8 -6.32 13.37 -6.01
CA ALA A 8 -6.65 11.94 -6.07
C ALA A 8 -7.75 11.64 -5.03
N MET A 9 -8.95 11.37 -5.50
CA MET A 9 -10.13 11.09 -4.66
C MET A 9 -10.48 9.60 -4.75
N SER A 10 -10.37 8.91 -3.62
CA SER A 10 -10.64 7.47 -3.52
C SER A 10 -12.05 7.14 -3.02
N GLY A 11 -12.89 8.15 -2.82
CA GLY A 11 -14.21 7.97 -2.19
C GLY A 11 -14.12 7.69 -0.70
N GLY A 12 -12.95 7.87 -0.08
CA GLY A 12 -12.77 7.74 1.36
C GLY A 12 -12.68 9.11 2.03
N VAL A 13 -12.86 9.14 3.36
CA VAL A 13 -12.90 10.40 4.14
C VAL A 13 -11.64 11.24 3.97
N ASP A 14 -10.47 10.62 3.91
CA ASP A 14 -9.18 11.34 3.91
C ASP A 14 -8.98 12.14 2.61
N SER A 15 -9.26 11.52 1.46
CA SER A 15 -9.14 12.20 0.17
C SER A 15 -10.24 13.26 0.00
N SER A 16 -11.43 13.01 0.55
CA SER A 16 -12.54 13.97 0.55
C SER A 16 -12.16 15.23 1.34
N VAL A 17 -11.59 15.06 2.52
CA VAL A 17 -11.13 16.17 3.36
C VAL A 17 -9.96 16.91 2.71
N ALA A 18 -9.05 16.17 2.07
CA ALA A 18 -7.93 16.80 1.35
C ALA A 18 -8.45 17.76 0.27
N ALA A 19 -9.46 17.33 -0.50
CA ALA A 19 -10.09 18.19 -1.53
C ALA A 19 -10.76 19.41 -0.90
N ALA A 20 -11.57 19.19 0.15
CA ALA A 20 -12.32 20.27 0.83
C ALA A 20 -11.38 21.35 1.42
N LEU A 21 -10.28 20.92 2.04
CA LEU A 21 -9.29 21.84 2.63
C LEU A 21 -8.58 22.68 1.55
N LEU A 22 -8.34 22.10 0.39
CA LEU A 22 -7.70 22.84 -0.72
C LEU A 22 -8.65 23.86 -1.32
N VAL A 23 -9.95 23.53 -1.43
CA VAL A 23 -10.97 24.51 -1.82
C VAL A 23 -11.02 25.66 -0.81
N GLU A 24 -11.07 25.34 0.49
CA GLU A 24 -11.07 26.33 1.57
C GLU A 24 -9.82 27.21 1.55
N ALA A 25 -8.68 26.64 1.15
CA ALA A 25 -7.40 27.38 1.02
C ALA A 25 -7.31 28.21 -0.27
N GLY A 26 -8.35 28.21 -1.11
CA GLY A 26 -8.42 29.04 -2.32
C GLY A 26 -7.75 28.45 -3.55
N TYR A 27 -7.46 27.14 -3.56
CA TYR A 27 -6.96 26.48 -4.77
C TYR A 27 -8.10 26.24 -5.77
N GLU A 28 -7.77 26.28 -7.06
CA GLU A 28 -8.65 25.77 -8.12
C GLU A 28 -8.51 24.24 -8.15
N VAL A 29 -9.50 23.54 -7.57
CA VAL A 29 -9.42 22.09 -7.35
C VAL A 29 -10.14 21.31 -8.43
N ILE A 30 -9.48 20.29 -8.97
CA ILE A 30 -10.08 19.28 -9.87
C ILE A 30 -9.97 17.93 -9.14
N GLY A 31 -11.09 17.22 -8.98
CA GLY A 31 -11.12 15.87 -8.41
C GLY A 31 -10.86 14.80 -9.46
N ALA A 32 -10.10 13.78 -9.14
CA ALA A 32 -9.87 12.63 -10.02
C ALA A 32 -9.93 11.33 -9.24
N THR A 33 -10.80 10.40 -9.65
CA THR A 33 -10.82 9.04 -9.13
C THR A 33 -10.16 8.11 -10.14
N MET A 34 -9.17 7.36 -9.66
CA MET A 34 -8.46 6.38 -10.49
C MET A 34 -9.19 5.04 -10.44
N LYS A 35 -9.70 4.58 -11.59
CA LYS A 35 -10.24 3.22 -11.74
C LYS A 35 -9.02 2.30 -11.93
N LEU A 36 -8.68 1.55 -10.89
CA LEU A 36 -7.46 0.76 -10.83
C LEU A 36 -7.65 -0.70 -11.28
N PHE A 37 -8.83 -1.27 -11.01
CA PHE A 37 -9.13 -2.66 -11.33
C PHE A 37 -10.65 -2.87 -11.33
N CYS A 38 -11.05 -3.95 -12.00
CA CYS A 38 -12.41 -4.46 -11.95
C CYS A 38 -12.32 -5.97 -11.74
N TYR A 39 -13.13 -6.49 -10.85
CA TYR A 39 -13.17 -7.95 -10.64
C TYR A 39 -13.84 -8.67 -11.82
N GLY A 40 -14.66 -7.95 -12.60
CA GLY A 40 -15.41 -8.54 -13.70
C GLY A 40 -16.34 -9.62 -13.18
N ASP A 41 -16.52 -10.66 -14.00
CA ASP A 41 -17.34 -11.82 -13.64
C ASP A 41 -16.59 -12.82 -12.76
N SER A 42 -15.35 -12.54 -12.40
CA SER A 42 -14.49 -13.45 -11.64
C SER A 42 -14.86 -13.55 -10.15
N VAL A 43 -15.60 -12.58 -9.63
CA VAL A 43 -16.07 -12.58 -8.24
C VAL A 43 -17.58 -12.27 -8.27
N PRO A 44 -18.44 -13.31 -8.29
CA PRO A 44 -19.89 -13.11 -8.28
C PRO A 44 -20.33 -12.28 -7.06
N ASP A 45 -21.38 -11.52 -7.26
CA ASP A 45 -22.02 -10.69 -6.23
C ASP A 45 -21.17 -9.54 -5.68
N ARG A 46 -20.00 -9.24 -6.30
CA ARG A 46 -19.25 -8.03 -5.96
C ARG A 46 -19.26 -7.06 -7.14
N PRO A 47 -19.98 -5.96 -7.02
CA PRO A 47 -19.82 -4.89 -8.00
C PRO A 47 -18.36 -4.43 -8.00
N CYS A 48 -17.92 -3.93 -9.13
CA CYS A 48 -16.59 -3.34 -9.23
C CYS A 48 -16.39 -2.40 -8.03
N CYS A 49 -15.46 -2.75 -7.12
CA CYS A 49 -15.23 -1.98 -5.88
C CYS A 49 -15.01 -0.50 -6.13
N SER A 50 -14.68 -0.18 -7.36
CA SER A 50 -14.50 1.19 -7.80
C SER A 50 -15.80 1.96 -7.99
N LEU A 51 -16.95 1.32 -8.30
CA LEU A 51 -18.18 2.05 -8.63
C LEU A 51 -18.71 2.87 -7.44
N ASP A 52 -18.87 2.22 -6.28
CA ASP A 52 -19.32 2.93 -5.07
C ASP A 52 -18.32 4.03 -4.69
N SER A 53 -17.03 3.73 -4.79
CA SER A 53 -15.99 4.70 -4.47
C SER A 53 -15.96 5.87 -5.45
N ILE A 54 -16.22 5.60 -6.73
CA ILE A 54 -16.35 6.66 -7.77
C ILE A 54 -17.57 7.53 -7.45
N GLN A 55 -18.70 6.91 -7.12
CA GLN A 55 -19.94 7.63 -6.77
C GLN A 55 -19.73 8.49 -5.52
N ASP A 56 -19.12 7.94 -4.46
CA ASP A 56 -18.82 8.70 -3.24
C ASP A 56 -17.92 9.90 -3.54
N ALA A 57 -16.87 9.69 -4.35
CA ALA A 57 -15.96 10.77 -4.75
C ALA A 57 -16.69 11.85 -5.55
N ALA A 58 -17.57 11.43 -6.48
CA ALA A 58 -18.36 12.35 -7.30
C ALA A 58 -19.36 13.14 -6.44
N GLN A 59 -20.01 12.50 -5.47
CA GLN A 59 -20.93 13.19 -4.53
C GLN A 59 -20.16 14.22 -3.69
N VAL A 60 -18.98 13.86 -3.19
CA VAL A 60 -18.13 14.81 -2.45
C VAL A 60 -17.73 15.99 -3.34
N ALA A 61 -17.29 15.71 -4.56
CA ALA A 61 -16.88 16.74 -5.52
C ALA A 61 -18.05 17.72 -5.81
N HIS A 62 -19.24 17.16 -6.05
CA HIS A 62 -20.46 17.96 -6.24
C HIS A 62 -20.75 18.83 -5.01
N ARG A 63 -20.63 18.23 -3.81
CA ARG A 63 -20.91 18.92 -2.53
C ARG A 63 -19.98 20.12 -2.30
N ILE A 64 -18.69 19.99 -2.70
CA ILE A 64 -17.71 21.08 -2.50
C ILE A 64 -17.54 21.95 -3.76
N GLY A 65 -18.33 21.70 -4.80
CA GLY A 65 -18.40 22.55 -5.99
C GLY A 65 -17.20 22.44 -6.94
N ILE A 66 -16.61 21.25 -7.08
CA ILE A 66 -15.45 21.06 -7.97
C ILE A 66 -15.77 20.07 -9.10
N PRO A 67 -15.14 20.21 -10.27
CA PRO A 67 -15.25 19.21 -11.34
C PRO A 67 -14.58 17.90 -10.91
N HIS A 68 -15.11 16.78 -11.41
CA HIS A 68 -14.61 15.44 -11.05
C HIS A 68 -14.53 14.54 -12.29
N TYR A 69 -13.42 13.84 -12.44
CA TYR A 69 -13.16 12.94 -13.55
C TYR A 69 -12.79 11.55 -13.06
N THR A 70 -13.19 10.52 -13.82
CA THR A 70 -12.73 9.16 -13.60
C THR A 70 -11.65 8.82 -14.62
N LEU A 71 -10.47 8.47 -14.14
CA LEU A 71 -9.30 8.15 -14.97
C LEU A 71 -9.10 6.62 -14.97
N ASN A 72 -8.99 6.03 -16.15
CA ASN A 72 -8.82 4.59 -16.29
C ASN A 72 -7.33 4.22 -16.21
N PHE A 73 -6.95 3.55 -15.12
CA PHE A 73 -5.58 3.06 -14.89
C PHE A 73 -5.51 1.52 -14.85
N GLU A 74 -6.55 0.81 -15.26
CA GLU A 74 -6.67 -0.64 -15.09
C GLU A 74 -5.50 -1.41 -15.72
N SER A 75 -5.20 -1.17 -16.99
CA SER A 75 -4.15 -1.89 -17.70
C SER A 75 -2.77 -1.66 -17.07
N ARG A 76 -2.49 -0.43 -16.67
CA ARG A 76 -1.22 -0.08 -16.05
C ARG A 76 -1.11 -0.63 -14.63
N PHE A 77 -2.19 -0.52 -13.85
CA PHE A 77 -2.24 -1.08 -12.49
C PHE A 77 -2.06 -2.60 -12.52
N ARG A 78 -2.69 -3.28 -13.47
CA ARG A 78 -2.51 -4.72 -13.65
C ARG A 78 -1.03 -5.04 -13.88
N ARG A 79 -0.42 -4.46 -14.90
CA ARG A 79 0.98 -4.72 -15.27
C ARG A 79 1.96 -4.36 -14.14
N ASP A 80 1.82 -3.16 -13.56
CA ASP A 80 2.81 -2.63 -12.63
C ASP A 80 2.63 -3.15 -11.20
N VAL A 81 1.40 -3.48 -10.79
CA VAL A 81 1.08 -3.82 -9.39
C VAL A 81 0.64 -5.27 -9.25
N ILE A 82 -0.39 -5.71 -10.00
CA ILE A 82 -0.95 -7.07 -9.82
C ILE A 82 0.04 -8.12 -10.34
N ASP A 83 0.55 -7.96 -11.54
CA ASP A 83 1.49 -8.92 -12.12
C ASP A 83 2.76 -9.01 -11.26
N ASN A 84 3.26 -7.86 -10.76
CA ASN A 84 4.41 -7.85 -9.84
C ASN A 84 4.07 -8.56 -8.51
N PHE A 85 2.87 -8.36 -7.98
CA PHE A 85 2.42 -9.03 -6.75
C PHE A 85 2.46 -10.54 -6.92
N VAL A 86 1.94 -11.04 -8.03
CA VAL A 86 1.91 -12.47 -8.37
C VAL A 86 3.34 -13.01 -8.54
N ASP A 87 4.19 -12.29 -9.30
CA ASP A 87 5.58 -12.67 -9.55
C ASP A 87 6.40 -12.74 -8.25
N GLU A 88 6.23 -11.79 -7.34
CA GLU A 88 6.99 -11.79 -6.08
C GLU A 88 6.61 -13.01 -5.21
N TYR A 89 5.32 -13.34 -5.11
CA TYR A 89 4.89 -14.53 -4.40
C TYR A 89 5.41 -15.81 -5.08
N ALA A 90 5.40 -15.86 -6.41
CA ALA A 90 5.94 -17.01 -7.16
C ALA A 90 7.45 -17.20 -6.92
N ARG A 91 8.15 -16.11 -6.57
CA ARG A 91 9.58 -16.14 -6.21
C ARG A 91 9.83 -16.33 -4.71
N GLY A 92 8.78 -16.64 -3.92
CA GLY A 92 8.88 -16.84 -2.47
C GLY A 92 9.13 -15.54 -1.69
N ARG A 93 8.76 -14.39 -2.25
CA ARG A 93 8.91 -13.09 -1.59
C ARG A 93 7.54 -12.48 -1.30
N THR A 94 7.45 -11.70 -0.24
CA THR A 94 6.20 -11.02 0.13
C THR A 94 6.24 -9.60 -0.41
N PRO A 95 5.39 -9.26 -1.40
CA PRO A 95 5.37 -7.91 -1.97
C PRO A 95 4.67 -6.90 -1.09
N ILE A 96 4.94 -5.61 -1.33
CA ILE A 96 4.20 -4.49 -0.73
C ILE A 96 3.58 -3.69 -1.88
N PRO A 97 2.39 -4.13 -2.36
CA PRO A 97 1.81 -3.56 -3.58
C PRO A 97 1.46 -2.07 -3.44
N CYS A 98 1.17 -1.57 -2.23
CA CYS A 98 0.87 -0.16 -2.02
C CYS A 98 2.09 0.74 -2.31
N VAL A 99 3.29 0.29 -1.92
CA VAL A 99 4.52 1.02 -2.27
C VAL A 99 4.69 1.03 -3.79
N ARG A 100 4.53 -0.14 -4.41
CA ARG A 100 4.66 -0.28 -5.87
C ARG A 100 3.66 0.62 -6.61
N CYS A 101 2.38 0.58 -6.18
CA CYS A 101 1.33 1.42 -6.76
C CYS A 101 1.67 2.92 -6.69
N ASN A 102 2.06 3.38 -5.51
CA ASN A 102 2.41 4.80 -5.32
C ASN A 102 3.64 5.20 -6.15
N SER A 103 4.66 4.31 -6.21
CA SER A 103 5.94 4.63 -6.86
C SER A 103 5.85 4.63 -8.39
N PHE A 104 5.09 3.71 -8.99
CA PHE A 104 5.15 3.47 -10.43
C PHE A 104 3.87 3.79 -11.20
N THR A 105 2.70 3.69 -10.55
CA THR A 105 1.42 3.88 -11.23
C THR A 105 0.75 5.18 -10.82
N LYS A 106 0.37 5.29 -9.55
CA LYS A 106 -0.54 6.33 -9.09
C LYS A 106 -0.01 7.75 -9.35
N PHE A 107 1.14 8.06 -8.77
CA PHE A 107 1.60 9.46 -8.77
C PHE A 107 2.28 9.87 -10.08
N HIS A 108 2.92 8.95 -10.76
CA HIS A 108 3.50 9.22 -12.07
C HIS A 108 2.39 9.60 -13.08
N ASP A 109 1.35 8.78 -13.16
CA ASP A 109 0.27 8.99 -14.13
C ASP A 109 -0.62 10.16 -13.71
N LEU A 110 -0.87 10.31 -12.39
CA LEU A 110 -1.63 11.46 -11.89
C LEU A 110 -0.93 12.78 -12.27
N LEU A 111 0.41 12.80 -12.22
CA LEU A 111 1.16 13.99 -12.59
C LEU A 111 1.05 14.28 -14.09
N GLN A 112 1.06 13.26 -14.96
CA GLN A 112 0.83 13.43 -16.40
C GLN A 112 -0.56 14.02 -16.69
N HIS A 113 -1.59 13.53 -15.98
CA HIS A 113 -2.94 14.10 -16.10
C HIS A 113 -3.02 15.53 -15.55
N ALA A 114 -2.29 15.80 -14.47
CA ALA A 114 -2.20 17.15 -13.90
C ALA A 114 -1.58 18.12 -14.91
N ASP A 115 -0.51 17.70 -15.58
CA ASP A 115 0.13 18.51 -16.64
C ASP A 115 -0.85 18.76 -17.80
N ALA A 116 -1.60 17.75 -18.24
CA ALA A 116 -2.58 17.88 -19.31
C ALA A 116 -3.76 18.79 -18.94
N LEU A 117 -4.04 18.95 -17.65
CA LEU A 117 -5.10 19.84 -17.12
C LEU A 117 -4.55 21.17 -16.60
N ASP A 118 -3.30 21.47 -16.90
CA ASP A 118 -2.59 22.69 -16.48
C ASP A 118 -2.62 22.88 -14.94
N CYS A 119 -2.52 21.77 -14.18
CA CYS A 119 -2.44 21.82 -12.73
C CYS A 119 -0.99 21.94 -12.28
N GLY A 120 -0.70 22.94 -11.45
CA GLY A 120 0.63 23.11 -10.86
C GLY A 120 0.97 22.03 -9.83
N TYR A 121 -0.06 21.42 -9.22
CA TYR A 121 0.09 20.49 -8.12
C TYR A 121 -0.79 19.25 -8.28
N ILE A 122 -0.38 18.18 -7.61
CA ILE A 122 -1.23 17.03 -7.33
C ILE A 122 -1.46 16.95 -5.81
N ALA A 123 -2.58 16.37 -5.39
CA ALA A 123 -2.87 16.22 -3.96
C ALA A 123 -3.47 14.86 -3.63
N THR A 124 -3.33 14.48 -2.38
CA THR A 124 -3.76 13.17 -1.90
C THR A 124 -4.13 13.21 -0.42
N GLY A 125 -4.98 12.28 0.00
CA GLY A 125 -5.38 12.09 1.40
C GLY A 125 -4.41 11.26 2.23
N HIS A 126 -3.13 11.17 1.89
CA HIS A 126 -2.16 10.41 2.68
C HIS A 126 -1.75 11.15 3.95
N TYR A 127 -1.64 10.39 5.07
CA TYR A 127 -1.07 10.88 6.32
C TYR A 127 0.46 10.90 6.24
N ALA A 128 0.96 11.86 5.51
CA ALA A 128 2.38 12.19 5.35
C ALA A 128 2.46 13.69 5.10
N ILE A 129 3.61 14.31 5.31
CA ILE A 129 3.78 15.75 5.05
C ILE A 129 4.81 15.89 3.92
N ALA A 130 4.34 16.36 2.75
CA ALA A 130 5.20 16.70 1.62
C ALA A 130 5.52 18.20 1.70
N ARG A 131 6.79 18.54 1.69
CA ARG A 131 7.24 19.93 1.75
C ARG A 131 8.61 20.07 1.10
N GLU A 132 8.71 20.99 0.10
CA GLU A 132 9.97 21.34 -0.56
C GLU A 132 10.67 20.12 -1.20
N GLY A 133 9.88 19.15 -1.67
CA GLY A 133 10.41 17.94 -2.30
C GLY A 133 10.84 16.85 -1.31
N ASP A 134 10.65 17.08 -0.02
CA ASP A 134 10.95 16.09 1.03
C ASP A 134 9.66 15.54 1.64
N LEU A 135 9.73 14.32 2.16
CA LEU A 135 8.63 13.65 2.85
C LEU A 135 8.94 13.53 4.34
N TYR A 136 8.00 13.96 5.15
CA TYR A 136 8.05 13.87 6.60
C TYR A 136 6.88 13.02 7.10
N ARG A 137 7.06 12.43 8.27
CA ARG A 137 6.02 11.61 8.90
C ARG A 137 4.77 12.43 9.19
N GLY A 138 3.62 11.82 9.00
CA GLY A 138 2.34 12.39 9.39
C GLY A 138 2.28 12.69 10.89
N ARG A 139 1.47 13.69 11.27
CA ARG A 139 1.28 14.04 12.68
C ARG A 139 0.66 12.90 13.47
N ASP A 140 -0.31 12.21 12.89
CA ASP A 140 -0.92 11.02 13.50
C ASP A 140 0.00 9.81 13.31
N ARG A 141 0.73 9.44 14.35
CA ARG A 141 1.71 8.34 14.31
C ARG A 141 1.05 6.98 14.09
N GLY A 142 -0.22 6.83 14.49
CA GLY A 142 -0.99 5.61 14.26
C GLY A 142 -1.50 5.46 12.83
N LYS A 143 -1.51 6.58 12.09
CA LYS A 143 -1.98 6.63 10.70
C LYS A 143 -0.86 6.97 9.70
N ASP A 144 0.36 7.17 10.17
CA ASP A 144 1.48 7.58 9.30
C ASP A 144 1.64 6.65 8.11
N GLN A 145 1.59 7.21 6.90
CA GLN A 145 1.68 6.47 5.63
C GLN A 145 2.96 6.77 4.86
N THR A 146 3.92 7.45 5.47
CA THR A 146 5.20 7.79 4.83
C THR A 146 5.90 6.54 4.29
N TYR A 147 5.76 5.41 5.00
CA TYR A 147 6.33 4.13 4.56
C TYR A 147 5.87 3.72 3.15
N PHE A 148 4.63 4.05 2.78
CA PHE A 148 4.09 3.66 1.47
C PHE A 148 4.50 4.63 0.35
N LEU A 149 5.19 5.73 0.69
CA LEU A 149 5.53 6.79 -0.25
C LEU A 149 7.04 6.90 -0.53
N TRP A 150 7.88 6.06 0.09
CA TRP A 150 9.33 6.21 0.02
C TRP A 150 9.90 6.08 -1.40
N GLY A 151 9.21 5.38 -2.29
CA GLY A 151 9.67 5.13 -3.65
C GLY A 151 9.23 6.18 -4.68
N ILE A 152 8.52 7.23 -4.25
CA ILE A 152 8.05 8.29 -5.15
C ILE A 152 9.23 9.17 -5.55
N ASP A 153 9.29 9.53 -6.83
CA ASP A 153 10.33 10.44 -7.34
C ASP A 153 10.23 11.82 -6.66
N ARG A 154 11.38 12.41 -6.36
CA ARG A 154 11.45 13.71 -5.69
C ARG A 154 10.78 14.82 -6.49
N SER A 155 10.84 14.75 -7.82
CA SER A 155 10.17 15.72 -8.70
C SER A 155 8.64 15.69 -8.52
N VAL A 156 8.09 14.50 -8.27
CA VAL A 156 6.66 14.33 -7.96
C VAL A 156 6.35 14.89 -6.56
N VAL A 157 7.19 14.57 -5.57
CA VAL A 157 7.01 15.07 -4.19
C VAL A 157 7.04 16.60 -4.14
N SER A 158 7.86 17.25 -4.97
CA SER A 158 7.95 18.72 -5.02
C SER A 158 6.64 19.38 -5.47
N ARG A 159 5.77 18.65 -6.16
CA ARG A 159 4.46 19.12 -6.63
C ARG A 159 3.30 18.47 -5.86
N MET A 160 3.60 17.75 -4.78
CA MET A 160 2.58 16.98 -4.03
C MET A 160 2.11 17.77 -2.80
N LEU A 161 0.79 17.88 -2.65
CA LEU A 161 0.15 18.44 -1.47
C LEU A 161 -0.51 17.31 -0.65
N THR A 162 -0.33 17.35 0.66
CA THR A 162 -0.88 16.34 1.58
C THR A 162 -1.63 17.04 2.73
N PRO A 163 -2.82 17.62 2.43
CA PRO A 163 -3.51 18.48 3.39
C PRO A 163 -3.88 17.81 4.71
N VAL A 164 -4.09 16.48 4.72
CA VAL A 164 -4.43 15.75 5.95
C VAL A 164 -3.20 15.31 6.76
N GLY A 165 -2.00 15.44 6.19
CA GLY A 165 -0.76 15.06 6.87
C GLY A 165 -0.57 15.73 8.25
N PRO A 166 -0.89 17.02 8.41
CA PRO A 166 -0.82 17.71 9.71
C PRO A 166 -1.98 17.40 10.66
N LEU A 167 -2.94 16.56 10.28
CA LEU A 167 -4.13 16.27 11.09
C LEU A 167 -4.05 14.87 11.72
N THR A 168 -4.74 14.69 12.83
CA THR A 168 -5.08 13.36 13.35
C THR A 168 -6.33 12.84 12.62
N LYS A 169 -6.57 11.54 12.68
CA LYS A 169 -7.78 10.95 12.09
C LYS A 169 -9.07 11.52 12.67
N ALA A 170 -9.07 11.80 13.97
CA ALA A 170 -10.22 12.42 14.65
C ALA A 170 -10.49 13.83 14.08
N GLU A 171 -9.44 14.63 13.92
CA GLU A 171 -9.55 15.96 13.31
C GLU A 171 -10.03 15.87 11.85
N THR A 172 -9.51 14.91 11.07
CA THR A 172 -9.95 14.69 9.69
C THR A 172 -11.47 14.41 9.64
N ARG A 173 -11.97 13.52 10.52
CA ARG A 173 -13.41 13.25 10.57
C ARG A 173 -14.21 14.47 11.01
N SER A 174 -13.67 15.28 11.96
CA SER A 174 -14.32 16.53 12.38
C SER A 174 -14.44 17.51 11.21
N VAL A 175 -13.39 17.65 10.41
CA VAL A 175 -13.41 18.49 9.21
C VAL A 175 -14.44 17.95 8.20
N ALA A 176 -14.49 16.62 8.00
CA ALA A 176 -15.48 16.02 7.09
C ALA A 176 -16.92 16.38 7.51
N ARG A 177 -17.22 16.29 8.81
CA ARG A 177 -18.55 16.69 9.35
C ARG A 177 -18.81 18.18 9.14
N ARG A 178 -17.82 19.04 9.38
CA ARG A 178 -17.93 20.49 9.18
C ARG A 178 -18.34 20.84 7.74
N PHE A 179 -17.80 20.11 6.75
CA PHE A 179 -18.15 20.29 5.34
C PHE A 179 -19.41 19.53 4.93
N GLY A 180 -20.02 18.74 5.81
CA GLY A 180 -21.20 17.91 5.50
C GLY A 180 -20.92 16.82 4.47
N LEU A 181 -19.72 16.22 4.53
CA LEU A 181 -19.33 15.19 3.57
C LEU A 181 -19.94 13.83 3.94
N ALA A 182 -20.57 13.18 2.99
CA ALA A 182 -21.19 11.86 3.20
C ALA A 182 -20.18 10.80 3.66
N THR A 183 -18.90 11.00 3.35
CA THR A 183 -17.82 10.09 3.70
C THR A 183 -17.34 10.21 5.17
N ALA A 184 -17.89 11.14 5.97
CA ALA A 184 -17.41 11.42 7.34
C ALA A 184 -17.38 10.17 8.22
N GLU A 185 -18.41 9.31 8.13
CA GLU A 185 -18.55 8.10 8.94
C GLU A 185 -18.14 6.83 8.19
N LYS A 186 -17.69 6.95 6.95
CA LYS A 186 -17.29 5.79 6.15
C LYS A 186 -16.14 5.03 6.84
N LYS A 187 -16.26 3.70 6.86
CA LYS A 187 -15.22 2.81 7.38
C LYS A 187 -13.96 2.90 6.53
N GLU A 188 -12.81 2.74 7.17
CA GLU A 188 -11.53 2.74 6.48
C GLU A 188 -11.29 1.44 5.73
N SER A 189 -10.68 1.53 4.57
CA SER A 189 -10.15 0.36 3.87
C SER A 189 -8.83 -0.04 4.55
N VAL A 190 -8.79 -1.24 5.10
CA VAL A 190 -7.62 -1.75 5.83
C VAL A 190 -6.84 -2.76 5.00
N GLU A 191 -7.49 -3.36 4.01
CA GLU A 191 -6.93 -4.43 3.19
C GLU A 191 -6.27 -3.89 1.91
N ILE A 192 -5.51 -4.75 1.25
CA ILE A 192 -4.99 -4.47 -0.10
C ILE A 192 -6.18 -4.34 -1.04
N CYS A 193 -6.27 -3.23 -1.76
CA CYS A 193 -7.49 -2.84 -2.48
C CYS A 193 -7.98 -3.88 -3.52
N PHE A 194 -7.08 -4.68 -4.09
CA PHE A 194 -7.44 -5.71 -5.09
C PHE A 194 -7.45 -7.14 -4.49
N VAL A 195 -7.35 -7.27 -3.17
CA VAL A 195 -7.40 -8.57 -2.48
C VAL A 195 -8.69 -8.61 -1.64
N PRO A 196 -9.78 -9.18 -2.19
CA PRO A 196 -11.04 -9.21 -1.47
C PRO A 196 -10.94 -10.10 -0.23
N ASP A 197 -11.48 -9.61 0.89
CA ASP A 197 -11.56 -10.33 2.17
C ASP A 197 -10.20 -10.81 2.70
N GLY A 198 -9.11 -10.22 2.25
CA GLY A 198 -7.75 -10.65 2.63
C GLY A 198 -7.30 -11.95 1.95
N ASP A 199 -8.07 -12.46 0.99
CA ASP A 199 -7.76 -13.71 0.28
C ASP A 199 -6.76 -13.47 -0.87
N TYR A 200 -5.51 -13.22 -0.50
CA TYR A 200 -4.45 -13.06 -1.50
C TYR A 200 -4.14 -14.38 -2.24
N VAL A 201 -4.42 -15.51 -1.61
CA VAL A 201 -4.19 -16.83 -2.25
C VAL A 201 -5.14 -16.99 -3.45
N GLY A 202 -6.42 -16.65 -3.28
CA GLY A 202 -7.36 -16.65 -4.40
C GLY A 202 -6.93 -15.72 -5.55
N VAL A 203 -6.25 -14.62 -5.23
CA VAL A 203 -5.67 -13.76 -6.29
C VAL A 203 -4.55 -14.52 -7.02
N LEU A 204 -3.67 -15.22 -6.28
CA LEU A 204 -2.59 -16.01 -6.89
C LEU A 204 -3.13 -17.14 -7.77
N GLU A 205 -4.17 -17.83 -7.28
CA GLU A 205 -4.81 -18.94 -8.01
C GLU A 205 -5.41 -18.49 -9.35
N ARG A 206 -5.96 -17.28 -9.41
CA ARG A 206 -6.53 -16.71 -10.65
C ARG A 206 -5.48 -16.24 -11.66
N HIS A 207 -4.26 -15.95 -11.20
CA HIS A 207 -3.24 -15.33 -12.06
C HIS A 207 -2.04 -16.22 -12.37
N LEU A 208 -1.74 -17.20 -11.50
CA LEU A 208 -0.65 -18.14 -11.74
C LEU A 208 -1.12 -19.25 -12.68
N PRO A 209 -0.22 -19.81 -13.51
CA PRO A 209 -0.57 -20.97 -14.34
C PRO A 209 -1.02 -22.15 -13.48
N GLU A 210 -1.92 -22.96 -14.03
CA GLU A 210 -2.31 -24.22 -13.41
C GLU A 210 -1.07 -25.07 -13.14
N GLY A 211 -0.98 -25.69 -11.96
CA GLY A 211 0.18 -26.48 -11.57
C GLY A 211 1.39 -25.67 -11.12
N SER A 212 1.23 -24.37 -10.91
CA SER A 212 2.34 -23.51 -10.45
C SER A 212 3.01 -24.08 -9.19
N PRO A 213 4.35 -24.22 -9.18
CA PRO A 213 5.08 -24.69 -8.00
C PRO A 213 4.82 -23.86 -6.74
N ALA A 214 4.43 -22.60 -6.89
CA ALA A 214 4.16 -21.71 -5.76
C ALA A 214 2.92 -22.13 -4.96
N LEU A 215 1.98 -22.81 -5.61
CA LEU A 215 0.74 -23.29 -5.02
C LEU A 215 0.73 -24.83 -4.85
N ALA A 216 1.79 -25.52 -5.26
CA ALA A 216 1.91 -26.97 -5.14
C ALA A 216 2.39 -27.38 -3.74
N PRO A 217 1.97 -28.55 -3.24
CA PRO A 217 2.46 -29.06 -1.95
C PRO A 217 3.98 -29.18 -1.91
N GLY A 218 4.51 -29.05 -0.69
CA GLY A 218 5.94 -29.18 -0.45
C GLY A 218 6.27 -29.28 1.04
N PRO A 219 7.52 -29.64 1.37
CA PRO A 219 7.89 -29.86 2.76
C PRO A 219 8.05 -28.55 3.55
N LEU A 220 7.65 -28.62 4.82
CA LEU A 220 7.93 -27.61 5.82
C LEU A 220 9.06 -28.15 6.70
N VAL A 221 10.20 -27.46 6.73
CA VAL A 221 11.41 -27.97 7.40
C VAL A 221 11.92 -27.01 8.47
N THR A 222 12.67 -27.52 9.43
CA THR A 222 13.39 -26.69 10.40
C THR A 222 14.64 -26.08 9.75
N THR A 223 15.31 -25.16 10.46
CA THR A 223 16.62 -24.63 10.04
C THR A 223 17.72 -25.69 9.97
N SER A 224 17.54 -26.84 10.65
CA SER A 224 18.45 -27.98 10.56
C SER A 224 18.11 -28.95 9.41
N GLY A 225 16.98 -28.72 8.70
CA GLY A 225 16.55 -29.54 7.60
C GLY A 225 15.60 -30.68 7.98
N GLU A 226 15.23 -30.80 9.24
CA GLU A 226 14.24 -31.78 9.70
C GLU A 226 12.86 -31.47 9.15
N VAL A 227 12.16 -32.45 8.60
CA VAL A 227 10.82 -32.30 8.05
C VAL A 227 9.79 -32.30 9.18
N LEU A 228 9.01 -31.23 9.27
CA LEU A 228 7.94 -31.06 10.25
C LEU A 228 6.56 -31.41 9.69
N GLY A 229 6.42 -31.42 8.37
CA GLY A 229 5.14 -31.66 7.72
C GLY A 229 5.14 -31.19 6.28
N GLU A 230 3.93 -31.02 5.75
CA GLU A 230 3.72 -30.58 4.37
C GLU A 230 2.81 -29.34 4.33
N HIS A 231 3.07 -28.46 3.39
CA HIS A 231 2.23 -27.29 3.12
C HIS A 231 1.56 -27.38 1.75
N GLN A 232 0.50 -26.61 1.53
CA GLN A 232 -0.28 -26.56 0.30
C GLN A 232 0.13 -25.37 -0.59
N GLY A 233 1.44 -25.10 -0.69
CA GLY A 233 2.01 -24.03 -1.50
C GLY A 233 2.85 -23.04 -0.66
N TYR A 234 4.11 -22.85 -1.08
CA TYR A 234 5.00 -21.94 -0.33
C TYR A 234 4.56 -20.47 -0.43
N ALA A 235 3.80 -20.11 -1.44
CA ALA A 235 3.26 -18.75 -1.58
C ALA A 235 2.23 -18.39 -0.50
N ARG A 236 1.75 -19.38 0.27
CA ARG A 236 0.86 -19.16 1.42
C ARG A 236 1.60 -18.64 2.66
N PHE A 237 2.93 -18.49 2.57
CA PHE A 237 3.75 -18.08 3.70
C PHE A 237 4.36 -16.68 3.51
N THR A 238 4.54 -16.02 4.64
CA THR A 238 5.25 -14.74 4.76
C THR A 238 6.33 -14.89 5.81
N ILE A 239 7.51 -14.36 5.57
CA ILE A 239 8.61 -14.37 6.55
C ILE A 239 8.12 -13.70 7.85
N GLY A 240 8.30 -14.36 8.99
CA GLY A 240 7.81 -13.92 10.29
C GLY A 240 6.43 -14.45 10.65
N GLN A 241 5.76 -15.16 9.74
CA GLN A 241 4.44 -15.75 9.99
C GLN A 241 4.55 -16.84 11.05
N ARG A 242 3.62 -16.83 12.03
CA ARG A 242 3.52 -17.85 13.08
C ARG A 242 2.27 -18.72 12.88
N ARG A 243 1.17 -18.14 12.41
CA ARG A 243 -0.10 -18.85 12.25
C ARG A 243 -0.04 -19.83 11.07
N GLY A 244 -0.72 -20.97 11.23
CA GLY A 244 -0.81 -21.98 10.18
C GLY A 244 0.41 -22.88 10.07
N LEU A 245 1.30 -22.88 11.06
CA LEU A 245 2.42 -23.79 11.15
C LEU A 245 2.02 -25.01 12.01
N PRO A 246 2.63 -26.20 11.79
CA PRO A 246 2.39 -27.36 12.64
C PRO A 246 2.65 -27.02 14.10
N GLY A 247 1.78 -27.51 14.98
CA GLY A 247 1.96 -27.37 16.43
C GLY A 247 2.88 -28.43 17.01
N GLY A 248 3.10 -28.35 18.31
CA GLY A 248 3.85 -29.38 19.06
C GLY A 248 5.27 -28.98 19.47
N SER A 249 5.75 -27.83 19.01
CA SER A 249 7.05 -27.30 19.44
C SER A 249 6.93 -26.64 20.81
N ALA A 250 7.94 -26.86 21.69
CA ALA A 250 8.03 -26.22 23.00
C ALA A 250 8.19 -24.69 22.89
N GLU A 251 8.78 -24.21 21.81
CA GLU A 251 8.97 -22.78 21.55
C GLU A 251 8.18 -22.33 20.32
N PRO A 252 7.75 -21.06 20.28
CA PRO A 252 7.06 -20.53 19.11
C PRO A 252 7.95 -20.57 17.85
N MET A 253 7.43 -21.17 16.80
CA MET A 253 8.10 -21.26 15.50
C MET A 253 7.55 -20.22 14.53
N PHE A 254 8.41 -19.73 13.65
CA PHE A 254 8.10 -18.71 12.65
C PHE A 254 8.65 -19.15 11.29
N VAL A 255 8.00 -18.72 10.21
CA VAL A 255 8.58 -18.87 8.87
C VAL A 255 9.82 -17.96 8.81
N VAL A 256 10.99 -18.57 8.64
CA VAL A 256 12.26 -17.83 8.59
C VAL A 256 12.87 -17.82 7.19
N GLY A 257 12.37 -18.70 6.29
CA GLY A 257 12.82 -18.77 4.91
C GLY A 257 11.78 -19.39 4.01
N ILE A 258 11.84 -19.06 2.74
CA ILE A 258 11.07 -19.72 1.67
C ILE A 258 12.08 -20.06 0.57
N GLU A 259 12.10 -21.30 0.13
CA GLU A 259 13.03 -21.81 -0.89
C GLU A 259 12.26 -22.36 -2.08
N PRO A 260 11.91 -21.50 -3.05
CA PRO A 260 11.06 -21.90 -4.20
C PRO A 260 11.61 -23.06 -5.01
N ALA A 261 12.93 -23.13 -5.20
CA ALA A 261 13.56 -24.17 -6.01
C ALA A 261 13.29 -25.59 -5.44
N GLN A 262 13.18 -25.72 -4.12
CA GLN A 262 12.87 -26.95 -3.42
C GLN A 262 11.39 -27.04 -3.02
N ARG A 263 10.61 -26.02 -3.33
CA ARG A 263 9.20 -25.88 -2.93
C ARG A 263 9.02 -26.03 -1.42
N ARG A 264 9.96 -25.47 -0.61
CA ARG A 264 9.91 -25.68 0.85
C ARG A 264 9.83 -24.38 1.63
N GLY A 265 9.10 -24.46 2.75
CA GLY A 265 9.08 -23.44 3.78
C GLY A 265 10.04 -23.82 4.90
N VAL A 266 10.86 -22.86 5.35
CA VAL A 266 11.81 -23.06 6.46
C VAL A 266 11.26 -22.36 7.69
N VAL A 267 11.18 -23.09 8.81
CA VAL A 267 10.71 -22.56 10.08
C VAL A 267 11.80 -22.62 11.14
N GLY A 268 11.76 -21.66 12.06
CA GLY A 268 12.74 -21.58 13.13
C GLY A 268 12.29 -20.68 14.27
N ALA A 269 13.10 -20.60 15.31
CA ALA A 269 12.85 -19.72 16.45
C ALA A 269 12.94 -18.24 16.04
N ALA A 270 12.39 -17.36 16.88
CA ALA A 270 12.35 -15.91 16.63
C ALA A 270 13.74 -15.30 16.37
N ASP A 271 14.78 -15.86 16.95
CA ASP A 271 16.15 -15.36 16.77
C ASP A 271 16.66 -15.53 15.33
N ALA A 272 16.17 -16.56 14.61
CA ALA A 272 16.51 -16.77 13.21
C ALA A 272 15.96 -15.66 12.28
N LEU A 273 15.01 -14.84 12.77
CA LEU A 273 14.49 -13.68 12.03
C LEU A 273 15.35 -12.43 12.21
N ARG A 274 16.31 -12.46 13.13
CA ARG A 274 17.16 -11.29 13.41
C ARG A 274 18.23 -11.12 12.33
N GLY A 275 18.02 -10.15 11.45
CA GLY A 275 19.03 -9.80 10.46
C GLY A 275 19.98 -8.71 10.98
N HIS A 276 21.24 -8.85 10.68
CA HIS A 276 22.25 -7.82 10.99
C HIS A 276 22.32 -6.74 9.90
N ARG A 277 21.69 -6.98 8.73
CA ARG A 277 21.68 -6.06 7.58
C ARG A 277 20.28 -5.99 6.99
N VAL A 278 19.90 -4.79 6.63
CA VAL A 278 18.68 -4.59 5.83
C VAL A 278 19.11 -4.39 4.39
N UNK A 279 18.88 -5.20 3.65
CA UNK A 279 19.23 -5.16 2.43
C UNK A 279 18.44 -4.32 1.75
N UNK A 280 18.67 -3.72 1.86
CA UNK A 280 18.06 -2.82 1.28
C UNK A 280 18.34 -2.85 -0.11
N UNK A 281 18.20 -3.65 -0.43
CA UNK A 281 18.22 -3.75 -1.72
C UNK A 281 17.57 -2.72 -2.42
N UNK A 282 16.86 -2.59 -1.90
CA UNK A 282 16.12 -1.51 -2.22
C UNK A 282 16.88 -0.22 -2.15
N ALA A 283 17.64 -0.14 -1.34
CA ALA A 283 18.41 1.09 -1.23
C ALA A 283 19.19 1.42 -2.51
N TRP A 284 19.58 0.40 -3.21
CA TRP A 284 20.32 0.58 -4.48
C TRP A 284 19.39 0.96 -5.65
N SER A 285 18.23 0.37 -5.71
CA SER A 285 17.19 0.77 -6.68
C SER A 285 16.63 2.16 -6.37
N TRP A 286 16.56 2.51 -5.07
CA TRP A 286 16.09 3.81 -4.60
C TRP A 286 16.98 4.96 -5.09
N LYS A 287 18.30 4.79 -5.04
CA LYS A 287 19.24 5.81 -5.56
C LYS A 287 19.08 6.07 -7.06
N ARG A 288 18.65 5.07 -7.83
CA ARG A 288 18.47 5.23 -9.29
C ARG A 288 17.09 5.77 -9.65
N SER A 289 16.07 5.40 -8.87
CA SER A 289 14.68 5.69 -9.26
C SER A 289 14.14 7.00 -8.72
N THR A 290 14.66 7.50 -7.59
CA THR A 290 14.07 8.67 -6.92
C THR A 290 14.85 9.98 -7.09
N GLY A 291 16.07 9.92 -7.62
CA GLY A 291 16.91 11.11 -7.77
C GLY A 291 17.36 11.75 -6.46
N TRP A 292 17.17 11.08 -5.33
CA TRP A 292 17.58 11.63 -4.03
C TRP A 292 19.10 11.68 -3.91
N PRO A 293 19.68 12.82 -3.44
CA PRO A 293 21.12 12.95 -3.31
C PRO A 293 21.70 11.96 -2.28
N ASN A 294 22.85 11.45 -2.60
CA ASN A 294 23.58 10.55 -1.71
C ASN A 294 24.14 11.36 -0.51
N ARG A 295 23.37 11.46 0.56
CA ARG A 295 23.91 12.00 1.81
C ARG A 295 24.71 10.87 2.50
N SER A 296 25.94 10.68 2.04
CA SER A 296 26.84 9.64 2.55
C SER A 296 27.43 9.95 3.94
N SER A 297 27.12 11.10 4.51
CA SER A 297 27.65 11.48 5.82
C SER A 297 26.58 11.42 6.89
N ARG A 298 26.76 10.48 7.77
CA ARG A 298 25.97 10.12 8.97
C ARG A 298 24.80 9.16 8.71
N VAL A 299 25.17 7.92 8.47
CA VAL A 299 24.30 6.82 8.88
C VAL A 299 24.28 6.82 10.41
N THR A 300 23.40 7.63 10.97
CA THR A 300 23.01 7.41 12.36
C THR A 300 22.52 5.98 12.41
N ARG A 301 23.08 5.15 13.28
CA ARG A 301 22.59 3.79 13.54
C ARG A 301 21.16 3.88 14.02
N ALA A 302 20.21 4.01 13.08
CA ALA A 302 18.82 3.76 13.38
C ALA A 302 18.74 2.26 13.68
N ARG A 303 18.67 1.91 14.95
CA ARG A 303 18.25 0.57 15.35
C ARG A 303 16.79 0.43 14.88
N CYS A 304 16.62 -0.07 13.68
CA CYS A 304 15.31 -0.49 13.22
C CYS A 304 14.96 -1.73 14.03
N ARG A 305 14.32 -1.53 15.18
CA ARG A 305 13.62 -2.63 15.86
C ARG A 305 12.35 -2.87 15.07
N CYS A 306 12.36 -3.86 14.19
CA CYS A 306 11.13 -4.51 13.79
C CYS A 306 10.59 -5.23 15.02
N VAL A 307 9.99 -4.47 15.92
CA VAL A 307 9.26 -5.06 17.04
C VAL A 307 7.89 -5.43 16.49
N ILE A 308 7.73 -6.70 16.14
CA ILE A 308 6.41 -7.30 16.08
C ILE A 308 5.99 -7.43 17.55
N ALA A 309 5.40 -6.37 18.10
CA ALA A 309 4.88 -6.43 19.47
C ALA A 309 3.68 -7.40 19.47
N PRO A 310 3.69 -8.45 20.29
CA PRO A 310 2.48 -9.25 20.46
C PRO A 310 1.41 -8.37 21.12
N ARG A 311 0.24 -8.27 20.51
CA ARG A 311 -0.91 -7.65 21.15
C ARG A 311 -1.25 -8.47 22.41
N PRO A 312 -1.47 -7.83 23.57
CA PRO A 312 -1.90 -8.56 24.75
C PRO A 312 -3.27 -9.21 24.47
N CYS A 313 -3.34 -10.49 24.80
CA CYS A 313 -4.60 -11.24 24.73
C CYS A 313 -5.53 -10.68 25.82
N ARG A 314 -6.62 -10.02 25.44
CA ARG A 314 -7.68 -9.68 26.39
C ARG A 314 -8.38 -10.98 26.75
N ARG A 315 -8.27 -11.39 28.01
CA ARG A 315 -9.14 -12.44 28.54
C ARG A 315 -10.56 -11.86 28.65
N ALA A 316 -11.53 -12.64 28.17
CA ALA A 316 -12.94 -12.41 28.40
C ALA A 316 -13.28 -12.74 29.86
#